data_272785ff4fb43d2732b6bf23fb6d354d
#
_entry.id   272785ff4fb43d2732b6bf23fb6d354d
#
_cell.length_a   1.000
_cell.length_b   1.000
_cell.length_c   1.000
_cell.angle_alpha   90.00
_cell.angle_beta   90.00
_cell.angle_gamma   90.00
#
_symmetry.space_group_name_H-M   'P 1'
#
loop_
_entity.id
_entity.type
_entity.pdbx_description
1 polymer ?
#
loop_
_entity_poly.entity_id
_entity_poly.type
_entity_poly.pdbx_seq_one_letter_code
_entity_poly.pdbx_strand_id
1 'polypeptide(L)'
;MKISVSILDAVNRYEAVDKLNDTNISYIHIDVMDGKLVNNIQFQDMDEIREISKISKFPLQVHLMVEDISSYLDRFYGLNIESITFHLETEQDILMNIDKVHDMGYRCGIAICPDTDIQLIYPYLDKIDMVLLMSVIPGRGGQSFILDTKDKIAMLKNYIDKNHLSVLIE
;
A
#
# COMPACT_ATOMS: atom_id res chain seq x y z
N MET A 1 -16.27 4.09 6.34
CA MET A 1 -15.07 3.23 6.46
C MET A 1 -14.94 2.45 5.16
N LYS A 2 -13.75 2.40 4.57
CA LYS A 2 -13.45 1.56 3.40
C LYS A 2 -12.72 0.29 3.89
N ILE A 3 -12.87 -0.81 3.16
CA ILE A 3 -12.25 -2.09 3.49
C ILE A 3 -11.40 -2.52 2.29
N SER A 4 -10.12 -2.73 2.53
CA SER A 4 -9.16 -3.31 1.59
C SER A 4 -8.80 -4.71 2.05
N VAL A 5 -8.86 -5.69 1.16
CA VAL A 5 -8.63 -7.10 1.51
C VAL A 5 -7.39 -7.61 0.79
N SER A 6 -6.35 -7.96 1.56
CA SER A 6 -5.15 -8.59 1.02
C SER A 6 -5.44 -10.03 0.60
N ILE A 7 -4.94 -10.40 -0.57
CA ILE A 7 -4.97 -11.76 -1.11
C ILE A 7 -3.58 -12.43 -1.06
N LEU A 8 -2.67 -11.89 -0.22
CA LEU A 8 -1.29 -12.35 -0.08
C LEU A 8 -1.21 -13.86 0.22
N ASP A 9 -1.96 -14.31 1.23
CA ASP A 9 -1.93 -15.69 1.73
C ASP A 9 -2.98 -16.60 1.07
N ALA A 10 -3.67 -16.13 0.01
CA ALA A 10 -4.65 -16.94 -0.68
C ALA A 10 -3.98 -18.10 -1.44
N VAL A 11 -4.45 -19.33 -1.23
CA VAL A 11 -3.96 -20.53 -1.92
C VAL A 11 -4.18 -20.43 -3.42
N ASN A 12 -5.34 -19.89 -3.84
CA ASN A 12 -5.67 -19.55 -5.21
C ASN A 12 -6.20 -18.14 -5.25
N ARG A 13 -5.40 -17.20 -5.77
CA ARG A 13 -5.72 -15.77 -5.79
C ARG A 13 -6.89 -15.43 -6.70
N TYR A 14 -7.02 -16.12 -7.84
CA TYR A 14 -8.15 -15.91 -8.77
C TYR A 14 -9.48 -16.33 -8.13
N GLU A 15 -9.49 -17.47 -7.47
CA GLU A 15 -10.67 -17.93 -6.72
C GLU A 15 -11.01 -17.03 -5.54
N ALA A 16 -9.99 -16.47 -4.86
CA ALA A 16 -10.20 -15.51 -3.79
C ALA A 16 -10.82 -14.21 -4.32
N VAL A 17 -10.34 -13.68 -5.45
CA VAL A 17 -10.93 -12.51 -6.10
C VAL A 17 -12.36 -12.75 -6.54
N ASP A 18 -12.64 -13.93 -7.12
CA ASP A 18 -14.00 -14.29 -7.53
C ASP A 18 -14.97 -14.27 -6.33
N LYS A 19 -14.58 -14.87 -5.21
CA LYS A 19 -15.36 -14.83 -3.96
C LYS A 19 -15.52 -13.42 -3.39
N LEU A 20 -14.47 -12.60 -3.46
CA LEU A 20 -14.51 -11.22 -2.98
C LEU A 20 -15.44 -10.35 -3.84
N ASN A 21 -15.60 -10.65 -5.13
CA ASN A 21 -16.51 -9.96 -6.03
C ASN A 21 -17.98 -9.98 -5.59
N ASP A 22 -18.36 -10.92 -4.73
CA ASP A 22 -19.71 -11.03 -4.18
C ASP A 22 -19.86 -10.40 -2.78
N THR A 23 -18.88 -9.61 -2.37
CA THR A 23 -18.85 -8.91 -1.06
C THR A 23 -19.00 -7.39 -1.22
N ASN A 24 -19.00 -6.67 -0.09
CA ASN A 24 -19.08 -5.20 -0.03
C ASN A 24 -17.74 -4.58 0.38
N ILE A 25 -16.62 -5.12 -0.09
CA ILE A 25 -15.30 -4.50 0.11
C ILE A 25 -15.14 -3.26 -0.77
N SER A 26 -14.08 -2.51 -0.54
CA SER A 26 -13.76 -1.34 -1.36
C SER A 26 -12.63 -1.61 -2.34
N TYR A 27 -11.65 -2.40 -1.93
CA TYR A 27 -10.42 -2.65 -2.66
C TYR A 27 -9.91 -4.07 -2.47
N ILE A 28 -9.15 -4.57 -3.45
CA ILE A 28 -8.28 -5.73 -3.32
C ILE A 28 -6.86 -5.24 -3.13
N HIS A 29 -6.19 -5.72 -2.08
CA HIS A 29 -4.84 -5.33 -1.72
C HIS A 29 -3.82 -6.32 -2.28
N ILE A 30 -2.83 -5.79 -3.00
CA ILE A 30 -1.76 -6.55 -3.67
C ILE A 30 -0.43 -6.19 -3.04
N ASP A 31 0.18 -7.13 -2.34
CA ASP A 31 1.46 -6.97 -1.63
C ASP A 31 2.63 -7.42 -2.51
N VAL A 32 3.27 -6.50 -3.21
CA VAL A 32 4.41 -6.78 -4.10
C VAL A 32 5.71 -6.76 -3.32
N MET A 33 6.48 -7.86 -3.39
CA MET A 33 7.71 -8.04 -2.62
C MET A 33 8.83 -8.58 -3.50
N ASP A 34 10.02 -7.97 -3.44
CA ASP A 34 11.20 -8.34 -4.26
C ASP A 34 12.26 -9.16 -3.52
N GLY A 35 12.04 -9.43 -2.23
CA GLY A 35 12.99 -10.17 -1.40
C GLY A 35 14.17 -9.34 -0.88
N LYS A 36 14.16 -8.00 -1.08
CA LYS A 36 15.22 -7.10 -0.63
C LYS A 36 14.79 -6.22 0.54
N LEU A 37 13.70 -5.49 0.40
CA LEU A 37 13.13 -4.73 1.53
C LEU A 37 12.58 -5.68 2.61
N VAL A 38 11.97 -6.78 2.20
CA VAL A 38 11.44 -7.84 3.08
C VAL A 38 11.93 -9.21 2.61
N ASN A 39 12.11 -10.16 3.54
CA ASN A 39 12.60 -11.51 3.24
C ASN A 39 11.53 -12.42 2.61
N ASN A 40 10.75 -11.89 1.66
CA ASN A 40 9.73 -12.64 0.94
C ASN A 40 9.64 -12.12 -0.51
N ILE A 41 9.20 -12.99 -1.43
CA ILE A 41 9.01 -12.65 -2.84
C ILE A 41 7.55 -12.96 -3.19
N GLN A 42 6.79 -11.93 -3.60
CA GLN A 42 5.39 -12.05 -3.92
C GLN A 42 5.01 -11.12 -5.09
N PHE A 43 4.04 -11.54 -5.89
CA PHE A 43 3.46 -10.75 -6.98
C PHE A 43 4.52 -10.16 -7.94
N GLN A 44 5.52 -10.97 -8.31
CA GLN A 44 6.54 -10.57 -9.29
C GLN A 44 6.05 -10.74 -10.73
N ASP A 45 5.09 -11.62 -10.94
CA ASP A 45 4.47 -11.82 -12.24
C ASP A 45 3.41 -10.74 -12.51
N MET A 46 3.72 -9.84 -13.42
CA MET A 46 2.81 -8.76 -13.81
C MET A 46 1.59 -9.25 -14.59
N ASP A 47 1.68 -10.41 -15.24
CA ASP A 47 0.54 -10.98 -15.95
C ASP A 47 -0.51 -11.48 -14.95
N GLU A 48 -0.07 -12.03 -13.81
CA GLU A 48 -0.98 -12.36 -12.71
C GLU A 48 -1.74 -11.11 -12.22
N ILE A 49 -1.02 -10.00 -11.96
CA ILE A 49 -1.64 -8.76 -11.49
C ILE A 49 -2.60 -8.18 -12.53
N ARG A 50 -2.24 -8.22 -13.81
CA ARG A 50 -3.11 -7.79 -14.91
C ARG A 50 -4.40 -8.60 -15.00
N GLU A 51 -4.30 -9.92 -14.87
CA GLU A 51 -5.49 -10.77 -14.89
C GLU A 51 -6.38 -10.52 -13.65
N ILE A 52 -5.79 -10.38 -12.46
CA ILE A 52 -6.53 -9.98 -11.25
C ILE A 52 -7.24 -8.65 -11.45
N SER A 53 -6.55 -7.65 -12.02
CA SER A 53 -7.14 -6.34 -12.32
C SER A 53 -8.33 -6.40 -13.28
N LYS A 54 -8.35 -7.38 -14.21
CA LYS A 54 -9.47 -7.57 -15.17
C LYS A 54 -10.67 -8.28 -14.55
N ILE A 55 -10.42 -9.29 -13.71
CA ILE A 55 -11.51 -10.10 -13.12
C ILE A 55 -12.11 -9.47 -11.86
N SER A 56 -11.38 -8.56 -11.22
CA SER A 56 -11.85 -7.86 -10.03
C SER A 56 -12.91 -6.82 -10.38
N LYS A 57 -14.04 -6.83 -9.65
CA LYS A 57 -15.04 -5.75 -9.65
C LYS A 57 -14.57 -4.50 -8.90
N PHE A 58 -13.54 -4.65 -8.07
CA PHE A 58 -12.99 -3.58 -7.23
C PHE A 58 -11.63 -3.13 -7.76
N PRO A 59 -11.28 -1.85 -7.64
CA PRO A 59 -9.93 -1.39 -7.98
C PRO A 59 -8.90 -1.99 -7.02
N LEU A 60 -7.66 -2.09 -7.49
CA LEU A 60 -6.55 -2.61 -6.71
C LEU A 60 -5.92 -1.50 -5.86
N GLN A 61 -5.47 -1.83 -4.67
CA GLN A 61 -4.47 -1.08 -3.92
C GLN A 61 -3.17 -1.85 -3.98
N VAL A 62 -2.13 -1.24 -4.54
CA VAL A 62 -0.81 -1.87 -4.67
C VAL A 62 0.09 -1.39 -3.56
N HIS A 63 0.63 -2.31 -2.78
CA HIS A 63 1.61 -2.05 -1.73
C HIS A 63 2.98 -2.59 -2.16
N LEU A 64 3.92 -1.68 -2.41
CA LEU A 64 5.26 -1.99 -2.87
C LEU A 64 6.22 -2.12 -1.68
N MET A 65 6.58 -3.35 -1.37
CA MET A 65 7.66 -3.71 -0.44
C MET A 65 8.90 -4.09 -1.24
N VAL A 66 9.43 -3.13 -2.01
CA VAL A 66 10.53 -3.31 -2.95
C VAL A 66 11.60 -2.25 -2.74
N GLU A 67 12.86 -2.57 -3.08
CA GLU A 67 13.97 -1.65 -2.96
C GLU A 67 13.96 -0.57 -4.06
N ASP A 68 13.76 -0.95 -5.32
CA ASP A 68 13.73 -0.03 -6.47
C ASP A 68 12.29 0.27 -6.89
N ILE A 69 11.65 1.26 -6.23
CA ILE A 69 10.26 1.66 -6.48
C ILE A 69 10.07 2.09 -7.93
N SER A 70 10.96 2.94 -8.44
CA SER A 70 10.82 3.52 -9.78
C SER A 70 10.74 2.47 -10.89
N SER A 71 11.49 1.37 -10.77
CA SER A 71 11.47 0.28 -11.75
C SER A 71 10.16 -0.53 -11.74
N TYR A 72 9.46 -0.53 -10.59
CA TYR A 72 8.17 -1.20 -10.47
C TYR A 72 7.02 -0.34 -10.96
N LEU A 73 7.05 0.98 -10.75
CA LEU A 73 5.94 1.87 -11.09
C LEU A 73 5.52 1.73 -12.56
N ASP A 74 6.48 1.73 -13.48
CA ASP A 74 6.19 1.64 -14.93
C ASP A 74 5.39 0.40 -15.35
N ARG A 75 5.46 -0.66 -14.52
CA ARG A 75 4.76 -1.93 -14.79
C ARG A 75 3.25 -1.86 -14.57
N PHE A 76 2.79 -0.89 -13.78
CA PHE A 76 1.38 -0.76 -13.37
C PHE A 76 0.55 0.15 -14.28
N TYR A 77 1.16 0.72 -15.31
CA TYR A 77 0.47 1.67 -16.17
C TYR A 77 -0.78 1.08 -16.83
N GLY A 78 -1.91 1.80 -16.73
CA GLY A 78 -3.18 1.44 -17.39
C GLY A 78 -3.98 0.33 -16.70
N LEU A 79 -3.60 -0.09 -15.48
CA LEU A 79 -4.38 -1.05 -14.69
C LEU A 79 -5.48 -0.33 -13.88
N ASN A 80 -6.51 -1.07 -13.47
CA ASN A 80 -7.56 -0.57 -12.58
C ASN A 80 -7.04 -0.50 -11.13
N ILE A 81 -6.24 0.52 -10.85
CA ILE A 81 -5.60 0.75 -9.53
C ILE A 81 -6.17 2.03 -8.93
N GLU A 82 -6.53 1.98 -7.65
CA GLU A 82 -6.92 3.14 -6.85
C GLU A 82 -5.69 3.87 -6.30
N SER A 83 -4.74 3.12 -5.75
CA SER A 83 -3.55 3.70 -5.13
C SER A 83 -2.33 2.80 -5.23
N ILE A 84 -1.16 3.41 -5.25
CA ILE A 84 0.13 2.76 -5.08
C ILE A 84 0.77 3.31 -3.82
N THR A 85 1.10 2.41 -2.90
CA THR A 85 1.74 2.72 -1.61
C THR A 85 3.13 2.09 -1.58
N PHE A 86 4.14 2.84 -1.19
CA PHE A 86 5.51 2.36 -1.02
C PHE A 86 6.08 2.76 0.34
N HIS A 87 7.14 2.11 0.77
CA HIS A 87 7.72 2.33 2.09
C HIS A 87 8.59 3.58 2.18
N LEU A 88 8.45 4.32 3.29
CA LEU A 88 9.30 5.47 3.62
C LEU A 88 10.76 5.05 3.83
N GLU A 89 10.97 3.83 4.30
CA GLU A 89 12.29 3.27 4.64
C GLU A 89 13.15 2.91 3.42
N THR A 90 12.64 3.11 2.21
CA THR A 90 13.44 2.94 1.00
C THR A 90 14.48 4.06 0.88
N GLU A 91 15.66 3.77 0.35
CA GLU A 91 16.74 4.76 0.17
C GLU A 91 16.53 5.67 -1.05
N GLN A 92 15.36 5.61 -1.71
CA GLN A 92 15.08 6.34 -2.94
C GLN A 92 14.50 7.73 -2.70
N ASP A 93 14.56 8.58 -3.74
CA ASP A 93 13.93 9.89 -3.73
C ASP A 93 12.40 9.77 -3.61
N ILE A 94 11.91 9.98 -2.40
CA ILE A 94 10.49 9.87 -2.05
C ILE A 94 9.63 10.83 -2.87
N LEU A 95 10.10 12.08 -3.04
CA LEU A 95 9.32 13.10 -3.77
C LEU A 95 9.17 12.75 -5.24
N MET A 96 10.24 12.28 -5.87
CA MET A 96 10.20 11.83 -7.27
C MET A 96 9.20 10.67 -7.46
N ASN A 97 9.18 9.72 -6.53
CA ASN A 97 8.26 8.58 -6.60
C ASN A 97 6.80 9.00 -6.35
N ILE A 98 6.54 9.98 -5.44
CA ILE A 98 5.20 10.57 -5.25
C ILE A 98 4.72 11.20 -6.56
N ASP A 99 5.53 12.07 -7.16
CA ASP A 99 5.18 12.76 -8.40
C ASP A 99 4.90 11.75 -9.52
N LYS A 100 5.74 10.71 -9.65
CA LYS A 100 5.56 9.66 -10.66
C LYS A 100 4.25 8.90 -10.49
N VAL A 101 3.85 8.55 -9.27
CA VAL A 101 2.56 7.89 -9.00
C VAL A 101 1.39 8.79 -9.40
N HIS A 102 1.45 10.07 -9.08
CA HIS A 102 0.41 11.05 -9.46
C HIS A 102 0.36 11.26 -10.98
N ASP A 103 1.51 11.34 -11.66
CA ASP A 103 1.58 11.46 -13.11
C ASP A 103 0.97 10.26 -13.85
N MET A 104 0.99 9.09 -13.21
CA MET A 104 0.28 7.89 -13.69
C MET A 104 -1.24 7.94 -13.48
N GLY A 105 -1.75 8.95 -12.76
CA GLY A 105 -3.17 9.12 -12.44
C GLY A 105 -3.65 8.32 -11.23
N TYR A 106 -2.76 7.77 -10.41
CA TYR A 106 -3.08 7.01 -9.21
C TYR A 106 -2.93 7.87 -7.95
N ARG A 107 -3.62 7.50 -6.89
CA ARG A 107 -3.36 8.04 -5.55
C ARG A 107 -2.06 7.50 -5.01
N CYS A 108 -1.29 8.37 -4.34
CA CYS A 108 -0.04 8.00 -3.73
C CYS A 108 -0.19 7.77 -2.23
N GLY A 109 0.30 6.62 -1.74
CA GLY A 109 0.42 6.32 -0.33
C GLY A 109 1.88 6.14 0.09
N ILE A 110 2.17 6.44 1.36
CA ILE A 110 3.43 6.04 1.99
C ILE A 110 3.13 5.12 3.16
N ALA A 111 3.80 3.96 3.16
CA ALA A 111 3.80 3.01 4.26
C ALA A 111 4.95 3.31 5.22
N ILE A 112 4.74 3.09 6.52
CA ILE A 112 5.80 3.13 7.54
C ILE A 112 5.76 1.90 8.42
N CYS A 113 6.95 1.37 8.70
CA CYS A 113 7.15 0.20 9.54
C CYS A 113 6.79 0.48 11.01
N PRO A 114 6.49 -0.56 11.80
CA PRO A 114 6.17 -0.39 13.23
C PRO A 114 7.25 0.32 14.03
N ASP A 115 8.52 0.14 13.68
CA ASP A 115 9.67 0.72 14.40
C ASP A 115 10.06 2.13 13.88
N THR A 116 9.49 2.58 12.77
CA THR A 116 9.79 3.90 12.18
C THR A 116 9.09 5.01 12.96
N ASP A 117 9.81 6.08 13.28
CA ASP A 117 9.21 7.25 13.95
C ASP A 117 8.15 7.90 13.04
N ILE A 118 6.93 8.08 13.58
CA ILE A 118 5.82 8.68 12.87
C ILE A 118 6.10 10.10 12.37
N GLN A 119 7.00 10.83 13.01
CA GLN A 119 7.32 12.20 12.63
C GLN A 119 8.06 12.27 11.28
N LEU A 120 8.70 11.19 10.85
CA LEU A 120 9.41 11.15 9.57
C LEU A 120 8.48 11.24 8.35
N ILE A 121 7.18 10.94 8.51
CA ILE A 121 6.19 11.08 7.42
C ILE A 121 5.67 12.51 7.27
N TYR A 122 5.77 13.36 8.32
CA TYR A 122 5.15 14.69 8.34
C TYR A 122 5.51 15.59 7.17
N PRO A 123 6.78 15.61 6.67
CA PRO A 123 7.16 16.43 5.52
C PRO A 123 6.47 16.09 4.20
N TYR A 124 5.84 14.91 4.12
CA TYR A 124 5.22 14.39 2.89
C TYR A 124 3.69 14.45 2.91
N LEU A 125 3.07 14.72 4.08
CA LEU A 125 1.62 14.62 4.25
C LEU A 125 0.80 15.56 3.37
N ASP A 126 1.36 16.68 2.93
CA ASP A 126 0.72 17.62 2.01
C ASP A 126 0.83 17.18 0.54
N LYS A 127 1.57 16.11 0.26
CA LYS A 127 1.89 15.61 -1.08
C LYS A 127 1.37 14.21 -1.37
N ILE A 128 0.74 13.56 -0.39
CA ILE A 128 0.25 12.19 -0.51
C ILE A 128 -1.23 12.10 -0.17
N ASP A 129 -1.87 11.04 -0.60
CA ASP A 129 -3.31 10.79 -0.36
C ASP A 129 -3.57 9.91 0.86
N MET A 130 -2.60 9.09 1.25
CA MET A 130 -2.76 8.16 2.37
C MET A 130 -1.46 7.78 3.06
N VAL A 131 -1.57 7.39 4.32
CA VAL A 131 -0.49 6.76 5.10
C VAL A 131 -0.95 5.37 5.50
N LEU A 132 -0.18 4.35 5.12
CA LEU A 132 -0.35 2.97 5.58
C LEU A 132 0.51 2.75 6.83
N LEU A 133 -0.13 2.70 8.00
CA LEU A 133 0.55 2.39 9.25
C LEU A 133 0.64 0.88 9.43
N MET A 134 1.85 0.33 9.23
CA MET A 134 2.05 -1.09 9.44
C MET A 134 1.80 -1.46 10.91
N SER A 135 0.81 -2.29 11.13
CA SER A 135 0.45 -2.83 12.44
C SER A 135 1.03 -4.23 12.70
N VAL A 136 1.82 -4.70 11.74
CA VAL A 136 2.59 -5.96 11.77
C VAL A 136 3.92 -5.73 11.08
N ILE A 137 4.88 -6.63 11.25
CA ILE A 137 6.13 -6.58 10.48
C ILE A 137 5.81 -6.87 9.00
N PRO A 138 6.23 -6.00 8.05
CA PRO A 138 5.94 -6.21 6.63
C PRO A 138 6.56 -7.52 6.12
N GLY A 139 5.94 -8.11 5.08
CA GLY A 139 6.46 -9.29 4.38
C GLY A 139 5.70 -10.59 4.60
N ARG A 140 4.76 -10.68 5.53
CA ARG A 140 3.91 -11.87 5.74
C ARG A 140 2.59 -11.53 6.44
N GLY A 141 1.55 -12.32 6.17
CA GLY A 141 0.27 -12.22 6.86
C GLY A 141 0.20 -13.01 8.17
N GLY A 142 -1.01 -13.08 8.75
CA GLY A 142 -1.32 -13.92 9.92
C GLY A 142 -0.63 -13.52 11.23
N GLN A 143 -0.10 -12.31 11.35
CA GLN A 143 0.60 -11.81 12.52
C GLN A 143 -0.34 -11.14 13.53
N SER A 144 0.07 -11.12 14.80
CA SER A 144 -0.65 -10.37 15.83
C SER A 144 -0.44 -8.88 15.68
N PHE A 145 -1.49 -8.11 15.93
CA PHE A 145 -1.46 -6.65 15.89
C PHE A 145 -0.47 -6.07 16.90
N ILE A 146 0.40 -5.17 16.46
CA ILE A 146 1.37 -4.44 17.31
C ILE A 146 0.64 -3.29 18.00
N LEU A 147 0.54 -3.33 19.32
CA LEU A 147 -0.28 -2.41 20.11
C LEU A 147 0.15 -0.95 20.00
N ASP A 148 1.44 -0.69 19.88
CA ASP A 148 2.02 0.67 19.79
C ASP A 148 1.54 1.42 18.52
N THR A 149 1.06 0.69 17.50
CA THR A 149 0.46 1.29 16.31
C THR A 149 -0.74 2.18 16.66
N LYS A 150 -1.49 1.88 17.74
CA LYS A 150 -2.62 2.72 18.18
C LYS A 150 -2.18 4.14 18.53
N ASP A 151 -1.06 4.27 19.22
CA ASP A 151 -0.51 5.57 19.60
C ASP A 151 -0.02 6.33 18.37
N LYS A 152 0.60 5.65 17.41
CA LYS A 152 0.98 6.25 16.12
C LYS A 152 -0.23 6.74 15.33
N ILE A 153 -1.31 5.97 15.27
CA ILE A 153 -2.57 6.38 14.64
C ILE A 153 -3.10 7.67 15.29
N ALA A 154 -3.13 7.71 16.63
CA ALA A 154 -3.62 8.88 17.36
C ALA A 154 -2.75 10.12 17.12
N MET A 155 -1.42 9.95 17.11
CA MET A 155 -0.47 11.03 16.85
C MET A 155 -0.63 11.56 15.42
N LEU A 156 -0.68 10.66 14.43
CA LEU A 156 -0.86 11.04 13.02
C LEU A 156 -2.19 11.74 12.79
N LYS A 157 -3.27 11.19 13.33
CA LYS A 157 -4.61 11.80 13.22
C LYS A 157 -4.64 13.21 13.79
N ASN A 158 -4.07 13.40 14.98
CA ASN A 158 -4.00 14.71 15.61
C ASN A 158 -3.18 15.71 14.76
N TYR A 159 -2.07 15.26 14.16
CA TYR A 159 -1.26 16.11 13.28
C TYR A 159 -2.03 16.51 12.02
N ILE A 160 -2.69 15.56 11.36
CA ILE A 160 -3.52 15.79 10.17
C ILE A 160 -4.62 16.81 10.46
N ASP A 161 -5.37 16.63 11.56
CA ASP A 161 -6.47 17.51 11.94
C ASP A 161 -5.98 18.93 12.28
N LYS A 162 -4.90 19.03 13.05
CA LYS A 162 -4.31 20.31 13.45
C LYS A 162 -3.81 21.13 12.26
N ASN A 163 -3.32 20.46 11.22
CA ASN A 163 -2.79 21.11 10.02
C ASN A 163 -3.80 21.14 8.86
N HIS A 164 -5.05 20.72 9.07
CA HIS A 164 -6.12 20.71 8.07
C HIS A 164 -5.76 19.93 6.78
N LEU A 165 -5.04 18.82 6.93
CA LEU A 165 -4.62 17.99 5.81
C LEU A 165 -5.71 16.99 5.41
N SER A 166 -5.74 16.63 4.11
CA SER A 166 -6.73 15.70 3.54
C SER A 166 -6.09 14.33 3.24
N VAL A 167 -5.45 13.74 4.25
CA VAL A 167 -4.75 12.45 4.13
C VAL A 167 -5.53 11.36 4.83
N LEU A 168 -5.68 10.21 4.19
CA LEU A 168 -6.29 9.02 4.77
C LEU A 168 -5.28 8.25 5.62
N ILE A 169 -5.75 7.57 6.65
CA ILE A 169 -4.98 6.59 7.44
C ILE A 169 -5.55 5.21 7.16
N GLU A 170 -4.67 4.29 6.74
CA GLU A 170 -4.93 2.86 6.58
C GLU A 170 -4.10 2.05 7.58
#